data_5b6c02d5c51cd33d1a5d2a1fbdb76585
#
_entry.id   5b6c02d5c51cd33d1a5d2a1fbdb76585
#
_cell.length_a   1.000
_cell.length_b   1.000
_cell.length_c   1.000
_cell.angle_alpha   90.00
_cell.angle_beta   90.00
_cell.angle_gamma   90.00
#
_symmetry.space_group_name_H-M   'P 1'
#
loop_
_entity.id
_entity.type
_entity.pdbx_description
1 polymer ?
#
loop_
_entity_poly.entity_id
_entity_poly.type
_entity_poly.pdbx_seq_one_letter_code
_entity_poly.pdbx_strand_id
1 'polypeptide(L)'
;RMRADHGHDPARPWRGMKRDNWEGGHRVPLLVRWPLAAKPSVIDQTVCLTDLLATCAALSDTALPRNAGEDSFSFLAALTGVADQRPQRPFTLHQTIKSELSIRRGEWKYLDHRGSGGNSYEKGVLATFALPDTAPTAPGQLYNLKTDPGERTNLYLERPEIVKELKGLLDQSKTSGRSAP
;
A
#
# COMPACT_ATOMS: atom_id res chain seq x y z
N ARG A 1 20.91 -1.07 -9.77
CA ARG A 1 22.30 -0.60 -9.57
C ARG A 1 22.68 -0.60 -8.09
N MET A 2 22.17 0.28 -7.24
CA MET A 2 22.57 0.38 -5.81
C MET A 2 22.60 -0.97 -5.08
N ARG A 3 21.55 -1.81 -5.26
CA ARG A 3 21.49 -3.14 -4.64
C ARG A 3 22.54 -4.10 -5.20
N ALA A 4 22.74 -4.10 -6.52
CA ALA A 4 23.71 -5.00 -7.17
C ALA A 4 25.15 -4.55 -6.94
N ASP A 5 25.42 -3.25 -7.03
CA ASP A 5 26.79 -2.70 -7.01
C ASP A 5 27.31 -2.47 -5.60
N HIS A 6 26.42 -2.22 -4.61
CA HIS A 6 26.79 -1.79 -3.26
C HIS A 6 26.11 -2.60 -2.15
N GLY A 7 25.34 -3.64 -2.48
CA GLY A 7 24.61 -4.43 -1.49
C GLY A 7 23.52 -3.65 -0.74
N HIS A 8 23.28 -2.39 -1.12
CA HIS A 8 22.31 -1.54 -0.47
C HIS A 8 20.91 -1.84 -0.97
N ASP A 9 20.04 -2.35 -0.08
CA ASP A 9 18.65 -2.65 -0.36
C ASP A 9 17.74 -1.73 0.48
N PRO A 10 17.34 -0.57 -0.07
CA PRO A 10 16.54 0.41 0.66
C PRO A 10 15.10 -0.06 0.94
N ALA A 11 14.66 -1.12 0.28
CA ALA A 11 13.31 -1.65 0.46
C ALA A 11 13.22 -2.77 1.51
N ARG A 12 14.34 -3.30 2.02
CA ARG A 12 14.28 -4.38 3.02
C ARG A 12 13.48 -3.99 4.28
N PRO A 13 12.70 -4.92 4.83
CA PRO A 13 12.53 -6.34 4.46
C PRO A 13 11.55 -6.60 3.32
N TRP A 14 10.93 -5.57 2.74
CA TRP A 14 9.85 -5.67 1.77
C TRP A 14 10.32 -6.12 0.40
N ARG A 15 9.48 -6.90 -0.27
CA ARG A 15 9.70 -7.37 -1.65
C ARG A 15 9.50 -6.22 -2.64
N GLY A 16 10.27 -6.26 -3.73
CA GLY A 16 10.10 -5.35 -4.86
C GLY A 16 10.86 -4.03 -4.70
N MET A 17 10.61 -3.14 -5.63
CA MET A 17 11.17 -1.80 -5.70
C MET A 17 10.24 -0.87 -6.48
N LYS A 18 10.58 0.41 -6.59
CA LYS A 18 9.83 1.40 -7.40
C LYS A 18 9.26 0.78 -8.69
N ARG A 19 7.99 0.95 -8.94
CA ARG A 19 7.11 0.43 -10.01
C ARG A 19 6.36 -0.85 -9.66
N ASP A 20 6.79 -1.63 -8.67
CA ASP A 20 6.14 -2.88 -8.30
C ASP A 20 4.94 -2.63 -7.37
N ASN A 21 3.95 -3.51 -7.43
CA ASN A 21 2.84 -3.53 -6.49
C ASN A 21 3.18 -4.24 -5.16
N TRP A 22 4.32 -4.91 -5.07
CA TRP A 22 4.82 -5.41 -3.80
C TRP A 22 5.19 -4.26 -2.86
N GLU A 23 5.22 -4.51 -1.55
CA GLU A 23 5.37 -3.46 -0.53
C GLU A 23 6.59 -2.55 -0.74
N GLY A 24 7.73 -3.10 -1.18
CA GLY A 24 8.93 -2.32 -1.47
C GLY A 24 8.82 -1.36 -2.65
N GLY A 25 7.74 -1.47 -3.43
CA GLY A 25 7.51 -0.60 -4.59
C GLY A 25 6.88 0.75 -4.26
N HIS A 26 6.21 0.85 -3.11
CA HIS A 26 5.40 2.04 -2.77
C HIS A 26 5.53 2.49 -1.31
N ARG A 27 6.22 1.74 -0.44
CA ARG A 27 6.52 2.22 0.92
C ARG A 27 7.59 3.29 0.91
N VAL A 28 7.29 4.42 1.53
CA VAL A 28 8.21 5.54 1.72
C VAL A 28 8.12 6.05 3.15
N PRO A 29 9.22 6.55 3.75
CA PRO A 29 9.17 7.21 5.04
C PRO A 29 8.31 8.48 4.97
N LEU A 30 7.46 8.69 5.99
CA LEU A 30 6.75 9.93 6.22
C LEU A 30 7.19 10.49 7.56
N LEU A 31 7.85 11.66 7.55
CA LEU A 31 8.26 12.37 8.76
C LEU A 31 7.59 13.74 8.78
N VAL A 32 6.92 14.03 9.88
CA VAL A 32 6.22 15.30 10.08
C VAL A 32 6.84 16.04 11.26
N ARG A 33 7.24 17.30 11.03
CA ARG A 33 7.66 18.20 12.07
C ARG A 33 6.65 19.35 12.20
N TRP A 34 5.91 19.37 13.31
CA TRP A 34 4.91 20.39 13.59
C TRP A 34 4.98 20.81 15.06
N PRO A 35 5.88 21.75 15.43
CA PRO A 35 6.22 22.07 16.82
C PRO A 35 5.04 22.49 17.70
N LEU A 36 4.00 23.10 17.11
CA LEU A 36 2.85 23.63 17.84
C LEU A 36 1.79 22.58 18.18
N ALA A 37 1.77 21.45 17.49
CA ALA A 37 0.66 20.50 17.60
C ALA A 37 1.11 19.02 17.71
N ALA A 38 2.18 18.61 17.03
CA ALA A 38 2.65 17.24 17.07
C ALA A 38 3.69 17.02 18.15
N LYS A 39 3.43 16.04 19.04
CA LYS A 39 4.45 15.56 20.00
C LYS A 39 5.32 14.49 19.32
N PRO A 40 6.61 14.33 19.75
CA PRO A 40 7.44 13.23 19.28
C PRO A 40 6.74 11.89 19.50
N SER A 41 6.45 11.19 18.42
CA SER A 41 5.74 9.90 18.45
C SER A 41 6.01 9.11 17.18
N VAL A 42 5.74 7.81 17.23
CA VAL A 42 5.67 6.92 16.06
C VAL A 42 4.22 6.51 15.89
N ILE A 43 3.71 6.60 14.67
CA ILE A 43 2.33 6.27 14.33
C ILE A 43 2.36 5.04 13.41
N ASP A 44 1.79 3.93 13.88
CA ASP A 44 1.72 2.67 13.12
C ASP A 44 0.51 2.59 12.17
N GLN A 45 -0.34 3.62 12.20
CA GLN A 45 -1.50 3.70 11.33
C GLN A 45 -1.08 3.82 9.87
N THR A 46 -1.73 3.05 9.00
CA THR A 46 -1.50 3.14 7.56
C THR A 46 -2.03 4.47 7.01
N VAL A 47 -1.16 5.20 6.32
CA VAL A 47 -1.49 6.46 5.63
C VAL A 47 -0.95 6.43 4.21
N CYS A 48 -1.51 7.25 3.32
CA CYS A 48 -1.05 7.43 1.95
C CYS A 48 -0.65 8.89 1.71
N LEU A 49 0.21 9.15 0.72
CA LEU A 49 0.53 10.53 0.32
C LEU A 49 -0.70 11.29 -0.20
N THR A 50 -1.67 10.59 -0.77
CA THR A 50 -2.97 11.16 -1.16
C THR A 50 -3.73 11.75 0.02
N ASP A 51 -3.47 11.30 1.24
CA ASP A 51 -4.15 11.77 2.47
C ASP A 51 -3.75 13.18 2.89
N LEU A 52 -2.68 13.72 2.31
CA LEU A 52 -2.25 15.10 2.60
C LEU A 52 -3.33 16.12 2.23
N LEU A 53 -4.09 15.90 1.14
CA LEU A 53 -5.14 16.82 0.74
C LEU A 53 -6.24 16.94 1.80
N ALA A 54 -6.82 15.83 2.22
CA ALA A 54 -7.86 15.82 3.25
C ALA A 54 -7.31 16.30 4.62
N THR A 55 -6.03 16.01 4.91
CA THR A 55 -5.39 16.46 6.15
C THR A 55 -5.20 17.98 6.16
N CYS A 56 -4.75 18.57 5.05
CA CYS A 56 -4.64 20.03 4.93
C CYS A 56 -6.01 20.72 4.96
N ALA A 57 -7.01 20.14 4.30
CA ALA A 57 -8.37 20.64 4.34
C ALA A 57 -8.93 20.65 5.77
N ALA A 58 -8.76 19.54 6.50
CA ALA A 58 -9.16 19.46 7.90
C ALA A 58 -8.39 20.44 8.81
N LEU A 59 -7.11 20.66 8.53
CA LEU A 59 -6.29 21.64 9.27
C LEU A 59 -6.77 23.09 9.08
N SER A 60 -7.24 23.42 7.87
CA SER A 60 -7.75 24.74 7.52
C SER A 60 -9.26 24.91 7.74
N ASP A 61 -9.92 23.93 8.36
CA ASP A 61 -11.37 23.87 8.56
C ASP A 61 -12.15 24.10 7.24
N THR A 62 -11.66 23.53 6.16
CA THR A 62 -12.21 23.68 4.82
C THR A 62 -12.79 22.36 4.35
N ALA A 63 -14.06 22.34 3.96
CA ALA A 63 -14.68 21.17 3.37
C ALA A 63 -14.16 20.92 1.95
N LEU A 64 -13.81 19.68 1.66
CA LEU A 64 -13.49 19.29 0.27
C LEU A 64 -14.77 19.18 -0.56
N PRO A 65 -14.75 19.68 -1.80
CA PRO A 65 -15.87 19.46 -2.72
C PRO A 65 -15.99 17.98 -3.10
N ARG A 66 -17.20 17.54 -3.48
CA ARG A 66 -17.46 16.12 -3.77
C ARG A 66 -16.61 15.52 -4.91
N ASN A 67 -16.09 16.35 -5.79
CA ASN A 67 -15.24 15.97 -6.93
C ASN A 67 -13.75 16.16 -6.66
N ALA A 68 -13.34 16.17 -5.38
CA ALA A 68 -11.94 16.24 -5.01
C ALA A 68 -11.65 15.29 -3.83
N GLY A 69 -10.40 14.82 -3.77
CA GLY A 69 -9.96 13.96 -2.68
C GLY A 69 -10.56 12.57 -2.71
N GLU A 70 -10.80 12.01 -3.89
CA GLU A 70 -11.49 10.73 -4.12
C GLU A 70 -10.87 9.57 -3.33
N ASP A 71 -9.55 9.66 -3.05
CA ASP A 71 -8.80 8.65 -2.30
C ASP A 71 -8.09 9.24 -1.09
N SER A 72 -8.57 10.38 -0.57
CA SER A 72 -7.91 11.13 0.49
C SER A 72 -8.66 11.01 1.82
N PHE A 73 -7.96 10.55 2.85
CA PHE A 73 -8.45 10.43 4.23
C PHE A 73 -7.59 11.29 5.15
N SER A 74 -8.20 12.13 5.97
CA SER A 74 -7.42 12.94 6.90
C SER A 74 -6.76 12.09 7.99
N PHE A 75 -5.46 12.27 8.22
CA PHE A 75 -4.74 11.72 9.37
C PHE A 75 -4.40 12.79 10.42
N LEU A 76 -5.10 13.93 10.42
CA LEU A 76 -4.88 15.02 11.36
C LEU A 76 -5.00 14.57 12.82
N ALA A 77 -6.00 13.74 13.13
CA ALA A 77 -6.19 13.19 14.47
C ALA A 77 -4.98 12.39 14.96
N ALA A 78 -4.35 11.62 14.08
CA ALA A 78 -3.13 10.87 14.39
C ALA A 78 -1.94 11.81 14.66
N LEU A 79 -1.80 12.91 13.93
CA LEU A 79 -0.74 13.90 14.13
C LEU A 79 -0.89 14.66 15.46
N THR A 80 -2.12 14.99 15.86
CA THR A 80 -2.40 15.78 17.06
C THR A 80 -2.53 14.93 18.33
N GLY A 81 -2.53 13.61 18.19
CA GLY A 81 -2.71 12.69 19.33
C GLY A 81 -4.13 12.69 19.88
N VAL A 82 -5.10 13.19 19.14
CA VAL A 82 -6.52 13.05 19.47
C VAL A 82 -6.91 11.59 19.32
N ALA A 83 -7.39 11.00 20.41
CA ALA A 83 -7.64 9.56 20.52
C ALA A 83 -8.87 9.10 19.71
N ASP A 84 -8.80 9.15 18.41
CA ASP A 84 -9.64 8.30 17.57
C ASP A 84 -8.82 7.05 17.18
N GLN A 85 -9.05 5.96 17.88
CA GLN A 85 -8.31 4.70 17.68
C GLN A 85 -8.76 3.95 16.41
N ARG A 86 -9.76 4.45 15.69
CA ARG A 86 -10.20 3.84 14.43
C ARG A 86 -9.22 4.18 13.31
N PRO A 87 -8.85 3.21 12.47
CA PRO A 87 -8.10 3.51 11.27
C PRO A 87 -8.88 4.52 10.44
N GLN A 88 -8.29 5.70 10.21
CA GLN A 88 -8.93 6.74 9.38
C GLN A 88 -9.09 6.24 7.95
N ARG A 89 -8.17 5.41 7.51
CA ARG A 89 -8.17 4.78 6.18
C ARG A 89 -8.49 3.29 6.31
N PRO A 90 -9.61 2.81 5.75
CA PRO A 90 -10.01 1.40 5.86
C PRO A 90 -9.12 0.46 5.02
N PHE A 91 -8.59 0.93 3.89
CA PHE A 91 -7.67 0.20 3.02
C PHE A 91 -6.87 1.16 2.14
N THR A 92 -5.80 0.66 1.51
CA THR A 92 -5.01 1.39 0.52
C THR A 92 -5.10 0.72 -0.83
N LEU A 93 -5.13 1.52 -1.90
CA LEU A 93 -5.05 1.07 -3.28
C LEU A 93 -3.70 1.49 -3.87
N HIS A 94 -3.12 0.62 -4.68
CA HIS A 94 -1.90 0.93 -5.41
C HIS A 94 -2.07 0.52 -6.87
N GLN A 95 -1.50 1.34 -7.76
CA GLN A 95 -1.54 1.13 -9.20
C GLN A 95 -0.13 1.24 -9.77
N THR A 96 0.21 0.32 -10.66
CA THR A 96 1.45 0.39 -11.41
C THR A 96 1.29 1.19 -12.70
N ILE A 97 2.40 1.49 -13.37
CA ILE A 97 2.38 2.15 -14.68
C ILE A 97 1.63 1.34 -15.76
N LYS A 98 1.45 0.03 -15.54
CA LYS A 98 0.67 -0.85 -16.43
C LYS A 98 -0.80 -0.93 -16.05
N SER A 99 -1.27 -0.07 -15.15
CA SER A 99 -2.64 -0.08 -14.59
C SER A 99 -2.98 -1.34 -13.80
N GLU A 100 -1.99 -2.12 -13.41
CA GLU A 100 -2.17 -3.25 -12.50
C GLU A 100 -2.47 -2.75 -11.09
N LEU A 101 -3.45 -3.34 -10.43
CA LEU A 101 -3.95 -2.87 -9.14
C LEU A 101 -3.66 -3.83 -8.00
N SER A 102 -3.49 -3.27 -6.83
CA SER A 102 -3.48 -4.00 -5.56
C SER A 102 -4.24 -3.24 -4.48
N ILE A 103 -4.71 -3.99 -3.49
CA ILE A 103 -5.39 -3.47 -2.31
C ILE A 103 -4.75 -4.05 -1.05
N ARG A 104 -4.59 -3.20 -0.03
CA ARG A 104 -4.16 -3.63 1.31
C ARG A 104 -5.19 -3.19 2.34
N ARG A 105 -5.61 -4.13 3.19
CA ARG A 105 -6.48 -3.89 4.34
C ARG A 105 -5.87 -4.55 5.58
N GLY A 106 -5.45 -3.73 6.53
CA GLY A 106 -4.74 -4.22 7.71
C GLY A 106 -3.47 -5.00 7.34
N GLU A 107 -3.41 -6.25 7.75
CA GLU A 107 -2.29 -7.15 7.47
C GLU A 107 -2.38 -7.86 6.11
N TRP A 108 -3.52 -7.82 5.44
CA TRP A 108 -3.75 -8.52 4.19
C TRP A 108 -3.52 -7.62 2.99
N LYS A 109 -2.81 -8.17 1.98
CA LYS A 109 -2.56 -7.51 0.71
C LYS A 109 -2.88 -8.44 -0.45
N TYR A 110 -3.75 -7.97 -1.32
CA TYR A 110 -4.16 -8.65 -2.55
C TYR A 110 -3.67 -7.90 -3.78
N LEU A 111 -3.06 -8.62 -4.72
CA LEU A 111 -2.68 -8.14 -6.04
C LEU A 111 -3.60 -8.80 -7.08
N ASP A 112 -4.33 -7.99 -7.85
CA ASP A 112 -5.28 -8.45 -8.90
C ASP A 112 -4.54 -8.85 -10.19
N HIS A 113 -3.31 -9.35 -10.05
CA HIS A 113 -2.45 -9.75 -11.16
C HIS A 113 -1.32 -10.68 -10.68
N ARG A 114 -0.63 -11.29 -11.66
CA ARG A 114 0.59 -12.07 -11.43
C ARG A 114 1.83 -11.19 -11.46
N GLY A 115 2.91 -11.67 -10.83
CA GLY A 115 4.20 -10.98 -10.84
C GLY A 115 4.17 -9.64 -10.12
N SER A 116 5.10 -8.75 -10.45
CA SER A 116 5.26 -7.46 -9.79
C SER A 116 4.26 -6.38 -10.21
N GLY A 117 3.63 -6.56 -11.37
CA GLY A 117 2.81 -5.53 -12.02
C GLY A 117 3.62 -4.42 -12.70
N GLY A 118 4.90 -4.31 -12.44
CA GLY A 118 5.75 -3.25 -12.96
C GLY A 118 7.04 -3.73 -13.61
N ASN A 119 8.02 -4.11 -12.81
CA ASN A 119 9.31 -4.57 -13.29
C ASN A 119 9.26 -6.03 -13.77
N SER A 120 10.18 -6.43 -14.64
CA SER A 120 10.39 -7.85 -15.00
C SER A 120 11.52 -8.43 -14.16
N TYR A 121 11.24 -9.55 -13.52
CA TYR A 121 12.19 -10.36 -12.74
C TYR A 121 12.57 -11.66 -13.47
N GLU A 122 12.16 -11.84 -14.72
CA GLU A 122 12.44 -13.04 -15.51
C GLU A 122 13.85 -13.01 -16.11
N LYS A 123 14.34 -11.82 -16.42
CA LYS A 123 15.64 -11.61 -17.09
C LYS A 123 16.31 -10.31 -16.70
N GLY A 124 17.58 -10.20 -17.05
CA GLY A 124 18.38 -9.00 -16.78
C GLY A 124 18.82 -8.87 -15.33
N VAL A 125 19.20 -7.68 -14.92
CA VAL A 125 19.78 -7.39 -13.60
C VAL A 125 18.84 -7.74 -12.45
N LEU A 126 17.53 -7.70 -12.66
CA LEU A 126 16.56 -7.99 -11.61
C LEU A 126 16.28 -9.49 -11.42
N ALA A 127 16.71 -10.34 -12.36
CA ALA A 127 16.50 -11.79 -12.24
C ALA A 127 17.17 -12.40 -10.99
N THR A 128 18.28 -11.82 -10.54
CA THR A 128 18.98 -12.26 -9.31
C THR A 128 18.17 -11.98 -8.04
N PHE A 129 17.14 -11.16 -8.11
CA PHE A 129 16.24 -10.81 -7.01
C PHE A 129 14.86 -11.45 -7.15
N ALA A 130 14.67 -12.29 -8.16
CA ALA A 130 13.42 -13.03 -8.33
C ALA A 130 13.19 -13.96 -7.14
N LEU A 131 11.94 -13.98 -6.68
CA LEU A 131 11.47 -15.01 -5.74
C LEU A 131 10.46 -15.89 -6.48
N PRO A 132 10.48 -17.21 -6.24
CA PRO A 132 9.50 -18.11 -6.83
C PRO A 132 8.08 -17.73 -6.36
N ASP A 133 7.10 -17.86 -7.24
CA ASP A 133 5.69 -17.81 -6.86
C ASP A 133 5.29 -19.17 -6.28
N THR A 134 4.80 -19.18 -5.05
CA THR A 134 4.38 -20.42 -4.36
C THR A 134 2.99 -20.89 -4.77
N ALA A 135 2.24 -20.08 -5.55
CA ALA A 135 0.94 -20.43 -6.12
C ALA A 135 0.92 -20.07 -7.64
N PRO A 136 1.74 -20.71 -8.49
CA PRO A 136 1.96 -20.29 -9.87
C PRO A 136 0.74 -20.47 -10.79
N THR A 137 -0.28 -21.20 -10.36
CA THR A 137 -1.56 -21.37 -11.09
C THR A 137 -2.59 -20.31 -10.72
N ALA A 138 -2.38 -19.56 -9.61
CA ALA A 138 -3.30 -18.53 -9.19
C ALA A 138 -3.30 -17.34 -10.17
N PRO A 139 -4.45 -16.71 -10.45
CA PRO A 139 -4.54 -15.53 -11.33
C PRO A 139 -4.05 -14.24 -10.66
N GLY A 140 -3.89 -14.26 -9.33
CA GLY A 140 -3.46 -13.12 -8.52
C GLY A 140 -2.60 -13.56 -7.33
N GLN A 141 -2.37 -12.65 -6.40
CA GLN A 141 -1.52 -12.92 -5.24
C GLN A 141 -2.19 -12.42 -3.96
N LEU A 142 -2.03 -13.16 -2.87
CA LEU A 142 -2.47 -12.76 -1.53
C LEU A 142 -1.34 -12.98 -0.52
N TYR A 143 -1.07 -11.98 0.31
CA TYR A 143 -0.03 -12.03 1.33
C TYR A 143 -0.55 -11.57 2.69
N ASN A 144 -0.04 -12.18 3.77
CA ASN A 144 -0.22 -11.66 5.13
C ASN A 144 1.06 -10.91 5.54
N LEU A 145 1.03 -9.59 5.52
CA LEU A 145 2.20 -8.75 5.76
C LEU A 145 2.69 -8.75 7.21
N LYS A 146 1.88 -9.24 8.15
CA LYS A 146 2.27 -9.38 9.55
C LYS A 146 3.23 -10.54 9.76
N THR A 147 2.95 -11.67 9.11
CA THR A 147 3.76 -12.89 9.22
C THR A 147 4.78 -13.03 8.10
N ASP A 148 4.51 -12.40 6.95
CA ASP A 148 5.34 -12.43 5.74
C ASP A 148 5.51 -11.02 5.13
N PRO A 149 6.27 -10.12 5.78
CA PRO A 149 6.52 -8.77 5.26
C PRO A 149 7.32 -8.76 3.95
N GLY A 150 7.97 -9.88 3.62
CA GLY A 150 8.73 -10.08 2.39
C GLY A 150 7.90 -10.62 1.22
N GLU A 151 6.60 -10.85 1.40
CA GLU A 151 5.66 -11.31 0.36
C GLU A 151 6.20 -12.56 -0.39
N ARG A 152 6.60 -13.59 0.39
CA ARG A 152 7.24 -14.81 -0.11
C ARG A 152 6.26 -15.94 -0.37
N THR A 153 5.18 -16.00 0.42
CA THR A 153 4.20 -17.08 0.39
C THR A 153 2.87 -16.55 -0.14
N ASN A 154 2.54 -16.91 -1.38
CA ASN A 154 1.27 -16.55 -2.00
C ASN A 154 0.14 -17.43 -1.48
N LEU A 155 -0.73 -16.87 -0.66
CA LEU A 155 -1.86 -17.53 0.01
C LEU A 155 -3.17 -17.49 -0.82
N TYR A 156 -3.11 -17.11 -2.09
CA TYR A 156 -4.30 -16.91 -2.92
C TYR A 156 -5.23 -18.13 -2.93
N LEU A 157 -4.66 -19.33 -3.10
CA LEU A 157 -5.42 -20.58 -3.17
C LEU A 157 -5.83 -21.12 -1.79
N GLU A 158 -5.12 -20.69 -0.72
CA GLU A 158 -5.34 -21.15 0.64
C GLU A 158 -6.39 -20.32 1.39
N ARG A 159 -6.61 -19.07 0.96
CA ARG A 159 -7.51 -18.11 1.63
C ARG A 159 -8.50 -17.46 0.64
N PRO A 160 -9.33 -18.25 -0.03
CA PRO A 160 -10.25 -17.73 -1.04
C PRO A 160 -11.29 -16.75 -0.49
N GLU A 161 -11.64 -16.87 0.79
CA GLU A 161 -12.55 -15.96 1.46
C GLU A 161 -11.98 -14.54 1.57
N ILE A 162 -10.68 -14.42 1.88
CA ILE A 162 -9.98 -13.12 1.98
C ILE A 162 -9.79 -12.53 0.58
N VAL A 163 -9.41 -13.36 -0.39
CA VAL A 163 -9.32 -12.95 -1.79
C VAL A 163 -10.64 -12.36 -2.27
N LYS A 164 -11.77 -13.04 -2.02
CA LYS A 164 -13.12 -12.58 -2.40
C LYS A 164 -13.46 -11.24 -1.76
N GLU A 165 -13.16 -11.08 -0.47
CA GLU A 165 -13.41 -9.83 0.26
C GLU A 165 -12.61 -8.67 -0.32
N LEU A 166 -11.28 -8.82 -0.45
CA LEU A 166 -10.41 -7.75 -0.94
C LEU A 166 -10.66 -7.41 -2.40
N LYS A 167 -10.91 -8.44 -3.23
CA LYS A 167 -11.31 -8.24 -4.62
C LYS A 167 -12.63 -7.48 -4.71
N GLY A 168 -13.61 -7.79 -3.88
CA GLY A 168 -14.89 -7.07 -3.83
C GLY A 168 -14.71 -5.59 -3.50
N LEU A 169 -13.87 -5.24 -2.52
CA LEU A 169 -13.54 -3.85 -2.18
C LEU A 169 -12.81 -3.13 -3.33
N LEU A 170 -11.89 -3.84 -3.99
CA LEU A 170 -11.16 -3.30 -5.14
C LEU A 170 -12.12 -3.02 -6.32
N ASP A 171 -13.01 -3.96 -6.63
CA ASP A 171 -13.98 -3.83 -7.71
C ASP A 171 -15.01 -2.71 -7.41
N GLN A 172 -15.43 -2.57 -6.14
CA GLN A 172 -16.27 -1.47 -5.70
C GLN A 172 -15.58 -0.12 -5.92
N SER A 173 -14.30 0.01 -5.54
CA SER A 173 -13.52 1.24 -5.74
C SER A 173 -13.34 1.57 -7.22
N LYS A 174 -13.11 0.56 -8.07
CA LYS A 174 -13.06 0.73 -9.53
C LYS A 174 -14.39 1.29 -10.08
N THR A 175 -15.52 0.78 -9.60
CA THR A 175 -16.85 1.16 -10.08
C THR A 175 -17.24 2.56 -9.59
N SER A 176 -16.95 2.89 -8.34
CA SER A 176 -17.28 4.20 -7.76
C SER A 176 -16.33 5.31 -8.20
N GLY A 177 -15.13 4.94 -8.68
CA GLY A 177 -14.05 5.88 -9.01
C GLY A 177 -13.42 6.52 -7.79
N ARG A 178 -13.67 5.98 -6.57
CA ARG A 178 -13.14 6.53 -5.31
C ARG A 178 -13.07 5.49 -4.20
N SER A 179 -12.20 5.69 -3.22
CA SER A 179 -12.08 4.91 -1.99
C SER A 179 -12.50 5.68 -0.74
N ALA A 180 -12.44 7.02 -0.78
CA ALA A 180 -12.93 7.88 0.29
C ALA A 180 -14.45 8.11 0.20
N PRO A 181 -15.11 8.48 1.31
CA PRO A 181 -16.54 8.78 1.36
C PRO A 181 -17.01 9.88 0.40
#